data_fd0d55f6afcec21d94fdb7dbdf3ab5b9
#
_entry.id   fd0d55f6afcec21d94fdb7dbdf3ab5b9
#
_cell.length_a   1.000
_cell.length_b   1.000
_cell.length_c   1.000
_cell.angle_alpha   90.00
_cell.angle_beta   90.00
_cell.angle_gamma   90.00
#
_symmetry.space_group_name_H-M   'P 1'
#
loop_
_entity.id
_entity.type
_entity.pdbx_description
1 polymer ?
#
loop_
_entity_poly.entity_id
_entity_poly.type
_entity_poly.pdbx_seq_one_letter_code
_entity_poly.pdbx_strand_id
1 'polypeptide(L)'
;MAVSDPVEKKSTISSFTVYSVKGTDKGGPFEHEKRYSDFDHIRNALVHRWPGCFVPPLPPKKIVGNTESIFIEERCLGLDVFMKNMARLKHLWYSKEFQLFIRGVGDLEKVPVDLT
;
A
#
# COMPACT_ATOMS: atom_id res chain seq x y z
N MET A 1 5.43 -6.96 -10.57
CA MET A 1 4.68 -6.28 -9.51
C MET A 1 4.54 -4.81 -9.86
N ALA A 2 3.34 -4.29 -9.78
CA ALA A 2 3.07 -2.91 -10.15
C ALA A 2 1.86 -2.35 -9.39
N VAL A 3 1.86 -1.04 -9.21
CA VAL A 3 0.70 -0.29 -8.77
C VAL A 3 0.26 0.57 -9.96
N SER A 4 -1.01 0.47 -10.33
CA SER A 4 -1.52 1.12 -11.52
C SER A 4 -3.02 1.39 -11.41
N ASP A 5 -3.59 1.94 -12.47
CA ASP A 5 -5.03 2.07 -12.68
C ASP A 5 -5.77 2.73 -11.51
N PRO A 6 -5.43 3.97 -11.16
CA PRO A 6 -6.19 4.66 -10.12
C PRO A 6 -7.64 4.86 -10.57
N VAL A 7 -8.57 4.50 -9.70
CA VAL A 7 -10.00 4.60 -9.98
C VAL A 7 -10.67 5.29 -8.80
N GLU A 8 -11.45 6.32 -9.10
CA GLU A 8 -12.25 6.98 -8.09
C GLU A 8 -13.51 6.17 -7.80
N LYS A 9 -13.74 5.90 -6.53
CA LYS A 9 -14.96 5.26 -6.05
C LYS A 9 -15.77 6.29 -5.28
N LYS A 10 -17.08 6.28 -5.47
CA LYS A 10 -17.97 7.22 -4.80
C LYS A 10 -18.95 6.47 -3.91
N SER A 11 -19.15 7.01 -2.71
CA SER A 11 -20.21 6.56 -1.82
C SER A 11 -21.18 7.72 -1.57
N THR A 12 -22.22 7.49 -0.77
CA THR A 12 -23.19 8.53 -0.46
C THR A 12 -22.60 9.70 0.31
N ILE A 13 -21.50 9.50 1.01
CA ILE A 13 -20.92 10.51 1.89
C ILE A 13 -19.50 10.92 1.51
N SER A 14 -18.82 10.18 0.65
CA SER A 14 -17.45 10.53 0.31
C SER A 14 -17.03 9.88 -1.02
N SER A 15 -15.88 10.33 -1.51
CA SER A 15 -15.23 9.66 -2.64
C SER A 15 -13.79 9.33 -2.24
N PHE A 16 -13.23 8.31 -2.87
CA PHE A 16 -11.85 7.91 -2.61
C PHE A 16 -11.28 7.24 -3.86
N THR A 17 -9.97 7.17 -3.94
CA THR A 17 -9.28 6.54 -5.05
C THR A 17 -8.71 5.21 -4.61
N VAL A 18 -8.91 4.17 -5.41
CA VAL A 18 -8.26 2.88 -5.24
C VAL A 18 -7.24 2.68 -6.33
N TYR A 19 -6.19 1.94 -6.01
CA TYR A 19 -5.09 1.62 -6.92
C TYR A 19 -5.00 0.11 -7.05
N SER A 20 -4.78 -0.36 -8.26
CA SER A 20 -4.61 -1.78 -8.51
C SER A 20 -3.18 -2.19 -8.13
N VAL A 21 -3.06 -3.14 -7.22
CA VAL A 21 -1.78 -3.70 -6.78
C VAL A 21 -1.73 -5.14 -7.25
N LYS A 22 -0.83 -5.45 -8.18
CA LYS A 22 -0.73 -6.81 -8.68
C LYS A 22 0.70 -7.21 -8.96
N GLY A 23 0.95 -8.51 -8.90
CA GLY A 23 2.26 -9.07 -9.15
C GLY A 23 2.29 -10.55 -8.85
N THR A 24 3.51 -11.09 -8.77
CA THR A 24 3.74 -12.50 -8.48
C THR A 24 4.95 -12.62 -7.57
N ASP A 25 4.86 -13.48 -6.57
CA ASP A 25 6.01 -13.82 -5.74
C ASP A 25 6.00 -15.34 -5.45
N LYS A 26 6.76 -15.80 -4.45
CA LYS A 26 6.82 -17.23 -4.11
C LYS A 26 5.44 -17.84 -3.81
N GLY A 27 4.53 -17.04 -3.27
CA GLY A 27 3.19 -17.49 -2.96
C GLY A 27 2.24 -17.50 -4.13
N GLY A 28 2.70 -17.09 -5.32
CA GLY A 28 1.90 -17.04 -6.52
C GLY A 28 1.45 -15.63 -6.88
N PRO A 29 0.58 -15.50 -7.87
CA PRO A 29 0.07 -14.20 -8.29
C PRO A 29 -0.85 -13.57 -7.24
N PHE A 30 -0.86 -12.26 -7.22
CA PHE A 30 -1.79 -11.51 -6.36
C PHE A 30 -2.30 -10.28 -7.13
N GLU A 31 -3.52 -9.89 -6.80
CA GLU A 31 -4.13 -8.68 -7.37
C GLU A 31 -5.23 -8.19 -6.43
N HIS A 32 -5.08 -6.96 -5.95
CA HIS A 32 -6.07 -6.34 -5.07
C HIS A 32 -6.15 -4.85 -5.33
N GLU A 33 -7.31 -4.26 -5.05
CA GLU A 33 -7.47 -2.82 -5.03
C GLU A 33 -7.19 -2.33 -3.62
N LYS A 34 -6.37 -1.27 -3.51
CA LYS A 34 -5.99 -0.70 -2.22
C LYS A 34 -6.10 0.82 -2.28
N ARG A 35 -6.50 1.42 -1.17
CA ARG A 35 -6.50 2.86 -0.99
C ARG A 35 -5.14 3.30 -0.47
N TYR A 36 -4.85 4.60 -0.60
CA TYR A 36 -3.61 5.13 -0.02
C TYR A 36 -3.54 4.85 1.48
N SER A 37 -4.68 4.97 2.19
CA SER A 37 -4.71 4.70 3.63
C SER A 37 -4.30 3.27 3.97
N ASP A 38 -4.56 2.31 3.08
CA ASP A 38 -4.12 0.93 3.29
C ASP A 38 -2.60 0.83 3.25
N PHE A 39 -1.96 1.54 2.31
CA PHE A 39 -0.50 1.59 2.25
C PHE A 39 0.10 2.27 3.49
N ASP A 40 -0.51 3.37 3.92
CA ASP A 40 -0.08 4.07 5.12
C ASP A 40 -0.18 3.17 6.34
N HIS A 41 -1.26 2.41 6.42
CA HIS A 41 -1.51 1.47 7.52
C HIS A 41 -0.45 0.37 7.56
N ILE A 42 -0.17 -0.27 6.43
CA ILE A 42 0.83 -1.35 6.40
C ILE A 42 2.23 -0.80 6.70
N ARG A 43 2.56 0.38 6.18
CA ARG A 43 3.87 0.96 6.48
C ARG A 43 4.03 1.24 7.97
N ASN A 44 3.00 1.80 8.58
CA ASN A 44 3.03 2.07 10.03
C ASN A 44 3.15 0.78 10.84
N ALA A 45 2.44 -0.26 10.42
CA ALA A 45 2.55 -1.56 11.09
C ALA A 45 3.96 -2.12 11.01
N LEU A 46 4.61 -2.00 9.85
CA LEU A 46 5.98 -2.48 9.67
C LEU A 46 6.99 -1.66 10.48
N VAL A 47 6.83 -0.36 10.52
CA VAL A 47 7.70 0.52 11.31
C VAL A 47 7.58 0.17 12.79
N HIS A 48 6.37 -0.09 13.24
CA HIS A 48 6.12 -0.46 14.64
C HIS A 48 6.68 -1.86 14.97
N ARG A 49 6.50 -2.80 14.05
CA ARG A 49 6.94 -4.19 14.25
C ARG A 49 8.46 -4.33 14.22
N TRP A 50 9.13 -3.52 13.41
CA TRP A 50 10.57 -3.61 13.20
C TRP A 50 11.26 -2.28 13.52
N PRO A 51 11.29 -1.86 14.80
CA PRO A 51 11.92 -0.59 15.17
C PRO A 51 13.39 -0.58 14.76
N GLY A 52 13.82 0.54 14.20
CA GLY A 52 15.20 0.68 13.73
C GLY A 52 15.49 0.07 12.37
N CYS A 53 14.54 -0.65 11.80
CA CYS A 53 14.69 -1.20 10.47
C CYS A 53 14.21 -0.20 9.42
N PHE A 54 14.92 -0.09 8.31
CA PHE A 54 14.49 0.79 7.23
C PHE A 54 13.23 0.24 6.56
N VAL A 55 12.21 1.07 6.47
CA VAL A 55 10.99 0.78 5.72
C VAL A 55 10.87 1.85 4.62
N PRO A 56 10.73 1.45 3.35
CA PRO A 56 10.65 2.44 2.27
C PRO A 56 9.58 3.49 2.52
N PRO A 57 9.82 4.74 2.09
CA PRO A 57 8.84 5.80 2.27
C PRO A 57 7.69 5.70 1.29
N LEU A 58 6.56 6.27 1.68
CA LEU A 58 5.40 6.46 0.83
C LEU A 58 5.41 7.88 0.26
N PRO A 59 4.68 8.11 -0.85
CA PRO A 59 4.45 9.49 -1.28
C PRO A 59 3.65 10.25 -0.23
N PRO A 60 3.73 11.59 -0.23
CA PRO A 60 3.03 12.41 0.77
C PRO A 60 1.53 12.16 0.78
N LYS A 61 0.92 12.28 1.97
CA LYS A 61 -0.52 12.12 2.12
C LYS A 61 -1.31 13.17 1.34
N LYS A 62 -0.83 14.40 1.33
CA LYS A 62 -1.53 15.49 0.69
C LYS A 62 -0.53 16.55 0.24
N ILE A 63 -0.75 17.07 -0.96
CA ILE A 63 0.02 18.18 -1.51
C ILE A 63 -0.97 19.30 -1.78
N VAL A 64 -0.74 20.45 -1.13
CA VAL A 64 -1.61 21.60 -1.28
C VAL A 64 -1.41 22.24 -2.66
N GLY A 65 -2.52 22.58 -3.31
CA GLY A 65 -2.48 23.30 -4.58
C GLY A 65 -2.41 22.42 -5.83
N ASN A 66 -2.36 21.11 -5.70
CA ASN A 66 -2.38 20.23 -6.86
C ASN A 66 -3.80 19.97 -7.35
N THR A 67 -3.95 19.82 -8.66
CA THR A 67 -5.19 19.29 -9.19
C THR A 67 -5.28 17.81 -8.83
N GLU A 68 -6.50 17.34 -8.66
CA GLU A 68 -6.71 15.95 -8.23
C GLU A 68 -6.08 14.94 -9.18
N SER A 69 -6.21 15.15 -10.51
CA SER A 69 -5.70 14.18 -11.48
C SER A 69 -4.17 14.08 -11.42
N ILE A 70 -3.48 15.20 -11.37
CA ILE A 70 -2.02 15.20 -11.29
C ILE A 70 -1.56 14.57 -9.98
N PHE A 71 -2.22 14.93 -8.88
CA PHE A 71 -1.90 14.40 -7.56
C PHE A 71 -2.08 12.88 -7.52
N ILE A 72 -3.17 12.39 -8.10
CA ILE A 72 -3.47 10.95 -8.13
C ILE A 72 -2.42 10.20 -8.95
N GLU A 73 -2.02 10.75 -10.10
CA GLU A 73 -1.00 10.12 -10.93
C GLU A 73 0.35 10.06 -10.23
N GLU A 74 0.76 11.16 -9.62
CA GLU A 74 2.03 11.21 -8.88
C GLU A 74 2.02 10.24 -7.71
N ARG A 75 0.89 10.17 -7.01
CA ARG A 75 0.74 9.23 -5.90
C ARG A 75 0.81 7.78 -6.40
N CYS A 76 0.18 7.48 -7.52
CA CYS A 76 0.22 6.15 -8.12
C CYS A 76 1.66 5.74 -8.43
N LEU A 77 2.43 6.63 -9.04
CA LEU A 77 3.85 6.38 -9.33
C LEU A 77 4.64 6.17 -8.05
N GLY A 78 4.39 6.98 -7.03
CA GLY A 78 5.07 6.85 -5.74
C GLY A 78 4.73 5.54 -5.04
N LEU A 79 3.49 5.08 -5.13
CA LEU A 79 3.09 3.79 -4.57
C LEU A 79 3.74 2.64 -5.33
N ASP A 80 3.88 2.75 -6.64
CA ASP A 80 4.57 1.76 -7.44
C ASP A 80 6.04 1.65 -7.03
N VAL A 81 6.70 2.78 -6.83
CA VAL A 81 8.09 2.80 -6.33
C VAL A 81 8.18 2.17 -4.95
N PHE A 82 7.23 2.48 -4.07
CA PHE A 82 7.19 1.89 -2.73
C PHE A 82 7.12 0.36 -2.82
N MET A 83 6.23 -0.18 -3.65
CA MET A 83 6.10 -1.64 -3.79
C MET A 83 7.37 -2.27 -4.36
N LYS A 84 8.00 -1.64 -5.34
CA LYS A 84 9.23 -2.15 -5.91
C LYS A 84 10.38 -2.12 -4.90
N ASN A 85 10.43 -1.09 -4.08
CA ASN A 85 11.42 -1.02 -3.00
C ASN A 85 11.17 -2.09 -1.94
N MET A 86 9.91 -2.32 -1.60
CA MET A 86 9.54 -3.39 -0.67
C MET A 86 9.96 -4.77 -1.19
N ALA A 87 9.80 -5.00 -2.48
CA ALA A 87 10.17 -6.28 -3.09
C ALA A 87 11.66 -6.59 -2.97
N ARG A 88 12.50 -5.59 -2.80
CA ARG A 88 13.94 -5.77 -2.59
C ARG A 88 14.27 -6.15 -1.15
N LEU A 89 13.37 -5.89 -0.22
CA LEU A 89 13.58 -6.15 1.20
C LEU A 89 12.78 -7.38 1.59
N LYS A 90 13.38 -8.55 1.36
CA LYS A 90 12.67 -9.82 1.49
C LYS A 90 12.11 -10.05 2.89
N HIS A 91 12.80 -9.60 3.92
CA HIS A 91 12.32 -9.77 5.29
C HIS A 91 11.03 -8.97 5.55
N LEU A 92 10.86 -7.82 4.88
CA LEU A 92 9.64 -7.04 4.97
C LEU A 92 8.55 -7.58 4.03
N TRP A 93 8.96 -7.92 2.80
CA TRP A 93 8.01 -8.44 1.81
C TRP A 93 7.32 -9.70 2.30
N TYR A 94 8.08 -10.62 2.89
CA TYR A 94 7.55 -11.90 3.38
C TYR A 94 7.13 -11.87 4.84
N SER A 95 7.08 -10.70 5.47
CA SER A 95 6.51 -10.57 6.80
C SER A 95 5.03 -10.93 6.75
N LYS A 96 4.51 -11.42 7.88
CA LYS A 96 3.10 -11.78 7.98
C LYS A 96 2.20 -10.60 7.65
N GLU A 97 2.54 -9.44 8.17
CA GLU A 97 1.78 -8.21 7.97
C GLU A 97 1.69 -7.85 6.48
N PHE A 98 2.83 -7.87 5.78
CA PHE A 98 2.84 -7.48 4.38
C PHE A 98 2.16 -8.51 3.49
N GLN A 99 2.31 -9.79 3.77
CA GLN A 99 1.63 -10.86 3.02
C GLN A 99 0.11 -10.75 3.18
N LEU A 100 -0.36 -10.38 4.37
CA LEU A 100 -1.78 -10.11 4.56
C LEU A 100 -2.23 -8.91 3.74
N PHE A 101 -1.39 -7.89 3.64
CA PHE A 101 -1.69 -6.70 2.83
C PHE A 101 -1.89 -7.06 1.36
N ILE A 102 -1.01 -7.87 0.77
CA ILE A 102 -1.07 -8.14 -0.67
C ILE A 102 -2.03 -9.28 -1.02
N ARG A 103 -2.35 -10.18 -0.08
CA ARG A 103 -3.19 -11.36 -0.34
C ARG A 103 -4.43 -11.44 0.53
N GLY A 104 -4.45 -10.69 1.61
CA GLY A 104 -5.56 -10.77 2.55
C GLY A 104 -6.86 -10.26 1.96
N VAL A 105 -7.95 -10.86 2.44
CA VAL A 105 -9.30 -10.45 2.07
C VAL A 105 -9.88 -9.74 3.28
N GLY A 106 -9.82 -8.48 3.34
CA GLY A 106 -10.39 -7.77 4.45
C GLY A 106 -9.65 -6.49 4.74
N ASP A 107 -10.11 -5.84 5.78
CA ASP A 107 -9.59 -4.56 6.19
C ASP A 107 -8.32 -4.76 7.01
N LEU A 108 -7.23 -4.12 6.58
CA LEU A 108 -5.97 -4.19 7.29
C LEU A 108 -6.10 -3.67 8.72
N GLU A 109 -7.03 -2.77 8.97
CA GLU A 109 -7.28 -2.24 10.30
C GLU A 109 -7.71 -3.31 11.30
N LYS A 110 -8.25 -4.42 10.82
CA LYS A 110 -8.64 -5.53 11.67
C LYS A 110 -7.50 -6.46 12.01
N VAL A 111 -6.35 -6.26 11.41
CA VAL A 111 -5.17 -7.06 11.65
C VAL A 111 -4.39 -6.46 12.82
N PRO A 112 -4.18 -7.21 13.91
CA PRO A 112 -3.40 -6.68 15.03
C PRO A 112 -1.98 -6.34 14.59
N VAL A 113 -1.48 -5.20 15.06
CA VAL A 113 -0.14 -4.73 14.70
C VAL A 113 0.94 -5.63 15.28
N ASP A 114 0.70 -6.20 16.44
CA ASP A 114 1.65 -7.06 17.13
C ASP A 114 1.31 -8.54 16.98
N LEU A 115 1.27 -8.99 15.77
CA LEU A 115 1.01 -10.40 15.44
C LEU A 115 2.20 -11.27 15.84
N THR A 116 2.40 -11.42 17.08
CA THR A 116 3.49 -12.25 17.60
C THR A 116 3.01 -13.64 17.95
#